data_2c4bc89fa41b0fd282cec9a1f32b14e7
#
_entry.id   2c4bc89fa41b0fd282cec9a1f32b14e7
#
_cell.length_a   1.000
_cell.length_b   1.000
_cell.length_c   1.000
_cell.angle_alpha   90.00
_cell.angle_beta   90.00
_cell.angle_gamma   90.00
#
_symmetry.space_group_name_H-M   'P 1'
#
loop_
_entity.id
_entity.type
_entity.pdbx_description
1 polymer ?
#
loop_
_entity_poly.entity_id
_entity_poly.type
_entity_poly.pdbx_seq_one_letter_code
_entity_poly.pdbx_strand_id
1 'polypeptide(L)'
;MKRIMQEKARMQEVVSQENRSRNAYADRLIEKWSKKRGLSLDGGKFEKIYEANPRKARNLAIILENQEKYLKTLTETQISTAFQGTPQTVIKVLRLGYPNSVRGDIFTEFAMTSMKDTIFKIETIYDKTKRGATAGKVMYESAADRYPSEVERVDVTVTATDNFTGAVSPAPIRPYTVRVLLNGFPVANDNGSGVLIGSVLSQSTPSTIVYDGDDAGDYDITFATNLAATDTFTIEYSHNSEVSTLYGEQGKVNVQLVPYDYRAKPYPIGFSWSHMSELLMNDQLGVDGQEVLISAGADELKKALDFQALGLGMQASRWTDAVEFDTDWASAGSDSDFAHTQSVVKALRNASQKTYNALMRGGEATSYVCGPKAATYLTGHKGFVADNTMPAVGAYKFGTLNGIDLYQAPSDIVPTDEIMCVYKNNREEANDSAVTIGSYIPLYQTQTLEYSSFHRETALAFYGDMRINEGKYITKVKLTNLPS
;
A
#
# COMPACT_ATOMS: atom_id res chain seq x y z
N MET A 1 -21.35 -1.60 22.68
CA MET A 1 -21.19 -2.39 21.45
C MET A 1 -22.17 -1.98 20.34
N LYS A 2 -23.51 -1.98 20.54
CA LYS A 2 -24.49 -1.55 19.51
C LYS A 2 -24.21 -0.15 18.93
N ARG A 3 -23.88 0.84 19.78
CA ARG A 3 -23.62 2.22 19.35
C ARG A 3 -22.38 2.32 18.45
N ILE A 4 -21.29 1.63 18.78
CA ILE A 4 -20.04 1.59 18.00
C ILE A 4 -20.25 0.84 16.67
N MET A 5 -21.01 -0.26 16.69
CA MET A 5 -21.39 -0.97 15.47
C MET A 5 -22.27 -0.11 14.55
N GLN A 6 -23.20 0.66 15.13
CA GLN A 6 -24.03 1.60 14.38
C GLN A 6 -23.21 2.76 13.80
N GLU A 7 -22.24 3.29 14.56
CA GLU A 7 -21.37 4.37 14.13
C GLU A 7 -20.40 3.90 13.03
N LYS A 8 -19.84 2.69 13.18
CA LYS A 8 -19.03 2.02 12.13
C LYS A 8 -19.86 1.77 10.87
N ALA A 9 -21.06 1.23 11.01
CA ALA A 9 -21.96 1.00 9.89
C ALA A 9 -22.33 2.32 9.19
N ARG A 10 -22.58 3.39 9.97
CA ARG A 10 -22.89 4.71 9.44
C ARG A 10 -21.69 5.34 8.71
N MET A 11 -20.48 5.24 9.25
CA MET A 11 -19.26 5.70 8.57
C MET A 11 -18.96 4.88 7.31
N GLN A 12 -19.10 3.56 7.39
CA GLN A 12 -18.97 2.70 6.21
C GLN A 12 -20.03 3.03 5.14
N GLU A 13 -21.24 3.35 5.57
CA GLU A 13 -22.31 3.75 4.69
C GLU A 13 -22.01 5.10 4.01
N VAL A 14 -21.50 6.09 4.73
CA VAL A 14 -21.09 7.39 4.18
C VAL A 14 -19.97 7.22 3.15
N VAL A 15 -18.89 6.49 3.48
CA VAL A 15 -17.78 6.26 2.55
C VAL A 15 -18.22 5.39 1.36
N SER A 16 -19.07 4.39 1.59
CA SER A 16 -19.61 3.59 0.50
C SER A 16 -20.57 4.36 -0.39
N GLN A 17 -21.38 5.28 0.17
CA GLN A 17 -22.22 6.19 -0.61
C GLN A 17 -21.38 7.16 -1.45
N GLU A 18 -20.31 7.72 -0.87
CA GLU A 18 -19.40 8.61 -1.60
C GLU A 18 -18.69 7.86 -2.73
N ASN A 19 -18.16 6.68 -2.48
CA ASN A 19 -17.58 5.81 -3.50
C ASN A 19 -18.61 5.35 -4.54
N ARG A 20 -19.83 5.00 -4.14
CA ARG A 20 -20.93 4.65 -5.06
C ARG A 20 -21.35 5.85 -5.90
N SER A 21 -21.45 7.04 -5.32
CA SER A 21 -21.79 8.27 -6.08
C SER A 21 -20.69 8.61 -7.07
N ARG A 22 -19.42 8.47 -6.69
CA ARG A 22 -18.25 8.67 -7.56
C ARG A 22 -18.21 7.62 -8.68
N ASN A 23 -18.42 6.36 -8.37
CA ASN A 23 -18.49 5.28 -9.34
C ASN A 23 -19.70 5.45 -10.29
N ALA A 24 -20.87 5.77 -9.77
CA ALA A 24 -22.06 6.03 -10.58
C ALA A 24 -21.88 7.26 -11.49
N TYR A 25 -21.18 8.29 -11.02
CA TYR A 25 -20.80 9.44 -11.85
C TYR A 25 -19.85 9.00 -12.97
N ALA A 26 -18.81 8.23 -12.63
CA ALA A 26 -17.86 7.71 -13.60
C ALA A 26 -18.50 6.79 -14.63
N ASP A 27 -19.44 5.90 -14.23
CA ASP A 27 -20.15 5.00 -15.13
C ASP A 27 -21.03 5.77 -16.12
N ARG A 28 -21.70 6.85 -15.70
CA ARG A 28 -22.42 7.76 -16.62
C ARG A 28 -21.45 8.43 -17.61
N LEU A 29 -20.26 8.78 -17.16
CA LEU A 29 -19.25 9.35 -18.04
C LEU A 29 -18.71 8.31 -19.04
N ILE A 30 -18.53 7.07 -18.63
CA ILE A 30 -18.17 5.97 -19.54
C ILE A 30 -19.22 5.86 -20.66
N GLU A 31 -20.51 5.86 -20.31
CA GLU A 31 -21.59 5.83 -21.29
C GLU A 31 -21.58 7.07 -22.24
N LYS A 32 -21.33 8.25 -21.71
CA LYS A 32 -21.17 9.49 -22.49
C LYS A 32 -20.01 9.38 -23.49
N TRP A 33 -18.86 8.91 -23.03
CA TRP A 33 -17.64 8.86 -23.83
C TRP A 33 -17.60 7.68 -24.82
N SER A 34 -18.31 6.58 -24.54
CA SER A 34 -18.46 5.47 -25.48
C SER A 34 -19.37 5.81 -26.68
N LYS A 35 -20.38 6.66 -26.46
CA LYS A 35 -21.35 7.07 -27.50
C LYS A 35 -20.90 8.24 -28.38
N LYS A 36 -19.86 8.99 -27.99
CA LYS A 36 -19.42 10.19 -28.68
C LYS A 36 -18.74 9.85 -30.01
N ARG A 37 -19.42 10.08 -31.15
CA ARG A 37 -18.88 9.85 -32.50
C ARG A 37 -17.56 10.60 -32.70
N GLY A 38 -16.54 9.91 -33.25
CA GLY A 38 -15.18 10.44 -33.44
C GLY A 38 -14.23 10.16 -32.26
N LEU A 39 -14.76 9.80 -31.11
CA LEU A 39 -14.05 9.33 -29.92
C LEU A 39 -14.30 7.85 -29.64
N SER A 40 -15.29 7.23 -30.35
CA SER A 40 -15.42 5.80 -30.32
C SER A 40 -14.14 5.23 -30.94
N LEU A 41 -13.38 4.54 -30.10
CA LEU A 41 -12.25 3.75 -30.56
C LEU A 41 -12.81 2.69 -31.51
N ASP A 42 -12.26 2.62 -32.70
CA ASP A 42 -12.51 1.49 -33.58
C ASP A 42 -12.41 0.19 -32.78
N GLY A 43 -13.55 -0.50 -32.63
CA GLY A 43 -13.63 -1.82 -32.02
C GLY A 43 -13.68 -1.91 -30.51
N GLY A 44 -14.34 -1.00 -29.79
CA GLY A 44 -14.67 -1.22 -28.38
C GLY A 44 -13.46 -1.21 -27.42
N LYS A 45 -12.43 -0.40 -27.70
CA LYS A 45 -11.24 -0.32 -26.81
C LYS A 45 -11.57 0.18 -25.41
N PHE A 46 -12.57 1.06 -25.26
CA PHE A 46 -13.03 1.50 -23.96
C PHE A 46 -13.68 0.36 -23.17
N GLU A 47 -14.44 -0.48 -23.85
CA GLU A 47 -15.03 -1.70 -23.29
C GLU A 47 -13.93 -2.70 -22.92
N LYS A 48 -12.92 -2.90 -23.76
CA LYS A 48 -11.76 -3.75 -23.44
C LYS A 48 -10.97 -3.26 -22.23
N ILE A 49 -10.80 -1.94 -22.07
CA ILE A 49 -10.17 -1.37 -20.88
C ILE A 49 -11.06 -1.58 -19.65
N TYR A 50 -12.38 -1.43 -19.81
CA TYR A 50 -13.34 -1.65 -18.73
C TYR A 50 -13.37 -3.11 -18.28
N GLU A 51 -13.40 -4.05 -19.21
CA GLU A 51 -13.34 -5.49 -18.94
C GLU A 51 -12.04 -5.90 -18.25
N ALA A 52 -10.90 -5.34 -18.71
CA ALA A 52 -9.58 -5.62 -18.12
C ALA A 52 -9.37 -4.96 -16.77
N ASN A 53 -9.79 -3.70 -16.60
CA ASN A 53 -9.63 -2.94 -15.37
C ASN A 53 -10.70 -1.84 -15.23
N PRO A 54 -11.85 -2.11 -14.59
CA PRO A 54 -12.94 -1.15 -14.44
C PRO A 54 -12.52 0.16 -13.77
N ARG A 55 -11.60 0.11 -12.82
CA ARG A 55 -11.09 1.30 -12.12
C ARG A 55 -10.31 2.22 -13.05
N LYS A 56 -9.44 1.67 -13.90
CA LYS A 56 -8.72 2.44 -14.92
C LYS A 56 -9.68 3.13 -15.89
N ALA A 57 -10.73 2.43 -16.34
CA ALA A 57 -11.73 2.98 -17.24
C ALA A 57 -12.52 4.13 -16.58
N ARG A 58 -12.94 3.98 -15.32
CA ARG A 58 -13.63 5.02 -14.56
C ARG A 58 -12.75 6.26 -14.37
N ASN A 59 -11.50 6.08 -13.98
CA ASN A 59 -10.55 7.17 -13.86
C ASN A 59 -10.35 7.89 -15.20
N LEU A 60 -10.16 7.16 -16.28
CA LEU A 60 -10.02 7.74 -17.62
C LEU A 60 -11.25 8.56 -18.02
N ALA A 61 -12.46 8.08 -17.72
CA ALA A 61 -13.70 8.81 -18.02
C ALA A 61 -13.79 10.14 -17.27
N ILE A 62 -13.44 10.19 -15.99
CA ILE A 62 -13.41 11.41 -15.18
C ILE A 62 -12.34 12.37 -15.72
N ILE A 63 -11.16 11.87 -16.03
CA ILE A 63 -10.04 12.65 -16.58
C ILE A 63 -10.43 13.28 -17.91
N LEU A 64 -11.08 12.52 -18.80
CA LEU A 64 -11.59 13.06 -20.08
C LEU A 64 -12.66 14.13 -19.88
N GLU A 65 -13.52 13.98 -18.87
CA GLU A 65 -14.51 14.98 -18.53
C GLU A 65 -13.87 16.27 -17.99
N ASN A 66 -12.86 16.16 -17.13
CA ASN A 66 -12.11 17.30 -16.64
C ASN A 66 -11.40 18.02 -17.79
N GLN A 67 -10.83 17.27 -18.73
CA GLN A 67 -10.22 17.83 -19.93
C GLN A 67 -11.25 18.52 -20.83
N GLU A 68 -12.43 17.94 -21.02
CA GLU A 68 -13.51 18.60 -21.80
C GLU A 68 -13.98 19.88 -21.12
N LYS A 69 -14.14 19.87 -19.80
CA LYS A 69 -14.48 21.09 -19.03
C LYS A 69 -13.42 22.17 -19.21
N TYR A 70 -12.16 21.82 -19.10
CA TYR A 70 -11.06 22.76 -19.33
C TYR A 70 -11.12 23.33 -20.76
N LEU A 71 -11.27 22.50 -21.78
CA LEU A 71 -11.35 22.96 -23.16
C LEU A 71 -12.53 23.89 -23.41
N LYS A 72 -13.67 23.70 -22.72
CA LYS A 72 -14.83 24.59 -22.80
C LYS A 72 -14.61 25.94 -22.11
N THR A 73 -13.67 26.06 -21.18
CA THR A 73 -13.33 27.36 -20.58
C THR A 73 -12.46 28.22 -21.46
N LEU A 74 -11.86 27.67 -22.51
CA LEU A 74 -11.08 28.42 -23.49
C LEU A 74 -12.02 29.07 -24.52
N THR A 75 -11.73 30.31 -24.85
CA THR A 75 -12.43 31.00 -25.95
C THR A 75 -12.02 30.41 -27.30
N GLU A 76 -12.88 30.57 -28.33
CA GLU A 76 -12.56 30.05 -29.68
C GLU A 76 -11.21 30.54 -30.20
N THR A 77 -10.86 31.80 -29.92
CA THR A 77 -9.57 32.40 -30.28
C THR A 77 -8.40 31.76 -29.52
N GLN A 78 -8.60 31.41 -28.26
CA GLN A 78 -7.60 30.70 -27.45
C GLN A 78 -7.45 29.24 -27.88
N ILE A 79 -8.54 28.59 -28.28
CA ILE A 79 -8.51 27.22 -28.81
C ILE A 79 -7.73 27.19 -30.12
N SER A 80 -7.95 28.15 -31.04
CA SER A 80 -7.23 28.22 -32.31
C SER A 80 -5.73 28.49 -32.16
N THR A 81 -5.35 29.24 -31.12
CA THR A 81 -3.95 29.61 -30.86
C THR A 81 -3.21 28.60 -29.97
N ALA A 82 -3.91 28.01 -29.00
CA ALA A 82 -3.31 27.00 -28.12
C ALA A 82 -3.30 25.58 -28.72
N PHE A 83 -4.33 25.27 -29.51
CA PHE A 83 -4.46 23.98 -30.19
C PHE A 83 -4.74 24.27 -31.67
N GLN A 84 -3.70 24.46 -32.47
CA GLN A 84 -3.85 24.47 -33.93
C GLN A 84 -4.30 23.10 -34.48
N GLY A 85 -4.12 22.03 -33.68
CA GLY A 85 -4.81 20.76 -33.89
C GLY A 85 -6.15 20.75 -33.14
N THR A 86 -7.14 20.11 -33.71
CA THR A 86 -8.49 19.99 -33.13
C THR A 86 -8.42 19.47 -31.68
N PRO A 87 -9.34 19.87 -30.76
CA PRO A 87 -9.48 19.29 -29.41
C PRO A 87 -9.53 17.76 -29.40
N GLN A 88 -9.88 17.17 -30.53
CA GLN A 88 -9.86 15.73 -30.78
C GLN A 88 -8.46 15.12 -30.72
N THR A 89 -7.40 15.85 -31.10
CA THR A 89 -6.02 15.37 -31.08
C THR A 89 -5.53 15.20 -29.64
N VAL A 90 -5.78 16.17 -28.77
CA VAL A 90 -5.42 16.10 -27.33
C VAL A 90 -6.12 14.91 -26.66
N ILE A 91 -7.41 14.71 -26.95
CA ILE A 91 -8.16 13.58 -26.41
C ILE A 91 -7.65 12.25 -26.96
N LYS A 92 -7.22 12.18 -28.24
CA LYS A 92 -6.58 10.99 -28.82
C LYS A 92 -5.25 10.67 -28.13
N VAL A 93 -4.38 11.68 -27.92
CA VAL A 93 -3.09 11.51 -27.22
C VAL A 93 -3.30 11.01 -25.79
N LEU A 94 -4.25 11.55 -25.06
CA LEU A 94 -4.60 11.09 -23.73
C LEU A 94 -5.09 9.63 -23.70
N ARG A 95 -5.92 9.26 -24.67
CA ARG A 95 -6.44 7.88 -24.77
C ARG A 95 -5.35 6.85 -25.10
N LEU A 96 -4.33 7.25 -25.81
CA LEU A 96 -3.18 6.39 -26.14
C LEU A 96 -2.19 6.32 -24.99
N GLY A 97 -1.91 7.44 -24.35
CA GLY A 97 -0.89 7.55 -23.31
C GLY A 97 -1.32 7.05 -21.92
N TYR A 98 -2.53 7.38 -21.48
CA TYR A 98 -2.98 7.07 -20.12
C TYR A 98 -3.08 5.55 -19.81
N PRO A 99 -3.67 4.70 -20.67
CA PRO A 99 -3.74 3.27 -20.39
C PRO A 99 -2.39 2.57 -20.33
N ASN A 100 -1.38 3.13 -21.01
CA ASN A 100 -0.03 2.58 -21.09
C ASN A 100 0.90 3.08 -19.97
N SER A 101 0.38 3.80 -18.99
CA SER A 101 1.15 4.28 -17.85
C SER A 101 1.42 3.14 -16.86
N VAL A 102 2.69 2.90 -16.56
CA VAL A 102 3.16 1.86 -15.63
C VAL A 102 2.79 2.20 -14.19
N ARG A 103 2.78 3.48 -13.83
CA ARG A 103 2.47 3.96 -12.47
C ARG A 103 1.08 3.48 -11.99
N GLY A 104 0.08 3.46 -12.87
CA GLY A 104 -1.27 3.04 -12.53
C GLY A 104 -1.42 1.53 -12.32
N ASP A 105 -0.49 0.72 -12.86
CA ASP A 105 -0.46 -0.72 -12.63
C ASP A 105 0.22 -1.06 -11.31
N ILE A 106 1.33 -0.39 -11.01
CA ILE A 106 2.13 -0.63 -9.80
C ILE A 106 1.49 0.02 -8.57
N PHE A 107 1.03 1.28 -8.67
CA PHE A 107 0.49 2.07 -7.57
C PHE A 107 -1.00 2.34 -7.72
N THR A 108 -1.60 2.95 -6.70
CA THR A 108 -2.99 3.39 -6.79
C THR A 108 -3.08 4.75 -7.45
N GLU A 109 -3.80 4.81 -8.57
CA GLU A 109 -4.14 6.05 -9.24
C GLU A 109 -5.64 6.31 -9.12
N PHE A 110 -6.01 7.58 -8.87
CA PHE A 110 -7.39 8.03 -8.85
C PHE A 110 -7.53 9.36 -9.60
N ALA A 111 -8.69 9.56 -10.21
CA ALA A 111 -9.02 10.81 -10.87
C ALA A 111 -9.59 11.79 -9.85
N MET A 112 -8.97 12.96 -9.70
CA MET A 112 -9.47 14.06 -8.87
C MET A 112 -10.69 14.69 -9.51
N THR A 113 -11.69 15.04 -8.71
CA THR A 113 -12.90 15.73 -9.19
C THR A 113 -12.73 17.25 -9.21
N SER A 114 -11.79 17.77 -8.41
CA SER A 114 -11.45 19.19 -8.32
C SER A 114 -9.96 19.38 -8.05
N MET A 115 -9.46 20.60 -8.09
CA MET A 115 -8.05 20.92 -7.77
C MET A 115 -7.64 20.53 -6.33
N LYS A 116 -8.61 20.46 -5.42
CA LYS A 116 -8.44 19.91 -4.08
C LYS A 116 -9.44 18.79 -3.89
N ASP A 117 -8.95 17.60 -3.60
CA ASP A 117 -9.77 16.41 -3.37
C ASP A 117 -9.29 15.72 -2.10
N THR A 118 -10.23 15.15 -1.32
CA THR A 118 -9.93 14.44 -0.07
C THR A 118 -10.44 13.02 -0.17
N ILE A 119 -9.56 12.07 0.08
CA ILE A 119 -9.93 10.66 0.15
C ILE A 119 -9.89 10.22 1.60
N PHE A 120 -10.93 9.51 2.03
CA PHE A 120 -11.05 9.01 3.38
C PHE A 120 -10.66 7.52 3.46
N LYS A 121 -9.83 7.17 4.45
CA LYS A 121 -9.53 5.80 4.83
C LYS A 121 -10.20 5.51 6.18
N ILE A 122 -10.93 4.41 6.27
CA ILE A 122 -11.52 3.94 7.53
C ILE A 122 -10.54 2.99 8.19
N GLU A 123 -10.10 3.34 9.38
CA GLU A 123 -9.23 2.51 10.19
C GLU A 123 -9.94 2.10 11.47
N THR A 124 -9.74 0.84 11.86
CA THR A 124 -10.23 0.32 13.14
C THR A 124 -9.03 0.24 14.07
N ILE A 125 -9.08 0.99 15.17
CA ILE A 125 -7.99 1.11 16.13
C ILE A 125 -8.38 0.54 17.49
N TYR A 126 -7.37 0.07 18.25
CA TYR A 126 -7.58 -0.31 19.64
C TYR A 126 -7.79 0.93 20.50
N ASP A 127 -8.79 0.91 21.37
CA ASP A 127 -9.10 1.99 22.32
C ASP A 127 -8.11 2.01 23.50
N LYS A 128 -7.66 0.82 23.94
CA LYS A 128 -6.80 0.65 25.11
C LYS A 128 -5.59 -0.21 24.80
N THR A 129 -4.52 0.07 25.56
CA THR A 129 -3.35 -0.83 25.60
C THR A 129 -3.68 -2.00 26.52
N LYS A 130 -3.84 -3.19 25.94
CA LYS A 130 -4.21 -4.41 26.66
C LYS A 130 -3.79 -5.66 25.90
N ARG A 131 -3.22 -6.64 26.60
CA ARG A 131 -2.97 -7.99 26.07
C ARG A 131 -2.21 -8.02 24.72
N GLY A 132 -1.13 -7.23 24.61
CA GLY A 132 -0.31 -7.12 23.41
C GLY A 132 -0.81 -6.12 22.37
N ALA A 133 -2.02 -5.58 22.52
CA ALA A 133 -2.50 -4.47 21.71
C ALA A 133 -2.06 -3.13 22.33
N THR A 134 -1.68 -2.18 21.50
CA THR A 134 -1.37 -0.80 21.90
C THR A 134 -2.50 0.13 21.50
N ALA A 135 -2.96 0.99 22.42
CA ALA A 135 -4.00 1.98 22.13
C ALA A 135 -3.61 2.86 20.94
N GLY A 136 -4.55 3.15 20.06
CA GLY A 136 -4.35 3.93 18.84
C GLY A 136 -3.71 3.17 17.69
N LYS A 137 -3.25 1.93 17.89
CA LYS A 137 -2.71 1.10 16.80
C LYS A 137 -3.83 0.49 15.97
N VAL A 138 -3.63 0.42 14.66
CA VAL A 138 -4.59 -0.20 13.74
C VAL A 138 -4.71 -1.69 14.06
N MET A 139 -5.94 -2.16 14.22
CA MET A 139 -6.24 -3.53 14.67
C MET A 139 -5.66 -4.60 13.76
N TYR A 140 -5.65 -4.37 12.43
CA TYR A 140 -5.13 -5.33 11.46
C TYR A 140 -3.61 -5.39 11.39
N GLU A 141 -2.92 -4.41 11.97
CA GLU A 141 -1.46 -4.31 11.98
C GLU A 141 -0.83 -4.83 13.28
N SER A 142 -1.61 -5.48 14.10
CA SER A 142 -1.19 -5.99 15.39
C SER A 142 -1.47 -7.48 15.53
N ALA A 143 -0.46 -8.24 15.93
CA ALA A 143 -0.58 -9.65 16.27
C ALA A 143 -1.20 -9.91 17.66
N ALA A 144 -1.97 -8.96 18.19
CA ALA A 144 -2.63 -9.12 19.48
C ALA A 144 -3.75 -10.15 19.41
N ASP A 145 -3.43 -11.38 19.80
CA ASP A 145 -4.32 -12.54 19.75
C ASP A 145 -5.35 -12.55 20.88
N ARG A 146 -5.06 -11.86 22.01
CA ARG A 146 -5.84 -11.94 23.24
C ARG A 146 -6.69 -10.70 23.55
N TYR A 147 -6.65 -9.67 22.72
CA TYR A 147 -7.39 -8.44 22.99
C TYR A 147 -8.89 -8.66 23.28
N PRO A 148 -9.63 -9.54 22.55
CA PRO A 148 -11.03 -9.84 22.84
C PRO A 148 -11.21 -10.88 23.96
N SER A 149 -10.15 -11.50 24.46
CA SER A 149 -10.23 -12.54 25.49
C SER A 149 -10.45 -11.92 26.88
N GLU A 150 -11.05 -12.68 27.79
CA GLU A 150 -11.08 -12.37 29.23
C GLU A 150 -9.83 -12.88 29.96
N VAL A 151 -9.02 -13.72 29.32
CA VAL A 151 -7.81 -14.32 29.91
C VAL A 151 -6.69 -13.28 29.96
N GLU A 152 -6.18 -13.03 31.16
CA GLU A 152 -5.02 -12.20 31.43
C GLU A 152 -3.78 -13.06 31.70
N ARG A 153 -2.60 -12.53 31.43
CA ARG A 153 -1.32 -13.11 31.82
C ARG A 153 -0.47 -12.05 32.49
N VAL A 154 0.08 -12.40 33.62
CA VAL A 154 1.00 -11.57 34.38
C VAL A 154 2.31 -12.34 34.52
N ASP A 155 3.37 -11.80 33.91
CA ASP A 155 4.72 -12.35 34.06
C ASP A 155 5.31 -11.83 35.37
N VAL A 156 5.67 -12.77 36.25
CA VAL A 156 6.27 -12.45 37.54
C VAL A 156 7.79 -12.54 37.38
N THR A 157 8.48 -11.49 37.86
CA THR A 157 9.93 -11.48 37.85
C THR A 157 10.46 -12.56 38.78
N VAL A 158 11.21 -13.52 38.23
CA VAL A 158 11.80 -14.60 39.00
C VAL A 158 13.09 -14.14 39.66
N THR A 159 13.13 -14.29 40.96
CA THR A 159 14.34 -14.20 41.78
C THR A 159 14.66 -15.61 42.23
N ALA A 160 15.93 -15.86 42.66
CA ALA A 160 16.33 -17.20 43.10
C ALA A 160 15.74 -17.54 44.48
N THR A 161 14.40 -17.52 44.57
CA THR A 161 13.59 -17.83 45.75
C THR A 161 12.51 -18.86 45.42
N ASP A 162 11.85 -19.39 46.45
CA ASP A 162 10.73 -20.30 46.33
C ASP A 162 9.37 -19.62 46.55
N ASN A 163 9.34 -18.47 47.24
CA ASN A 163 8.12 -17.72 47.54
C ASN A 163 8.01 -16.46 46.72
N PHE A 164 6.86 -16.25 46.12
CA PHE A 164 6.50 -15.09 45.30
C PHE A 164 5.16 -14.50 45.74
N THR A 165 5.19 -13.26 46.23
CA THR A 165 4.01 -12.51 46.63
C THR A 165 3.83 -11.27 45.78
N GLY A 166 2.59 -10.89 45.52
CA GLY A 166 2.25 -9.72 44.72
C GLY A 166 0.77 -9.64 44.41
N ALA A 167 0.43 -8.75 43.53
CA ALA A 167 -0.95 -8.59 43.05
C ALA A 167 -1.03 -8.68 41.53
N VAL A 168 -2.05 -9.36 41.02
CA VAL A 168 -2.39 -9.34 39.59
C VAL A 168 -3.45 -8.30 39.30
N SER A 169 -3.37 -7.70 38.12
CA SER A 169 -4.35 -6.70 37.66
C SER A 169 -4.65 -6.95 36.18
N PRO A 170 -5.92 -6.81 35.75
CA PRO A 170 -7.11 -6.36 36.50
C PRO A 170 -7.73 -7.42 37.43
N ALA A 171 -8.31 -6.97 38.54
CA ALA A 171 -9.14 -7.76 39.45
C ALA A 171 -10.59 -7.23 39.40
N PRO A 172 -11.63 -7.97 39.82
CA PRO A 172 -11.63 -9.29 40.44
C PRO A 172 -11.40 -10.46 39.48
N ILE A 173 -11.02 -11.60 40.03
CA ILE A 173 -10.66 -12.84 39.32
C ILE A 173 -11.87 -13.79 39.32
N ARG A 174 -12.07 -14.48 38.18
CA ARG A 174 -13.08 -15.55 38.10
C ARG A 174 -12.55 -16.84 38.73
N PRO A 175 -13.28 -17.43 39.73
CA PRO A 175 -12.89 -18.72 40.30
C PRO A 175 -12.70 -19.83 39.25
N TYR A 176 -11.88 -20.80 39.53
CA TYR A 176 -11.53 -21.94 38.67
C TYR A 176 -10.77 -21.59 37.37
N THR A 177 -10.29 -20.35 37.21
CA THR A 177 -9.61 -19.93 35.98
C THR A 177 -8.13 -19.67 36.12
N VAL A 178 -7.62 -19.66 37.34
CA VAL A 178 -6.21 -19.34 37.58
C VAL A 178 -5.33 -20.54 37.28
N ARG A 179 -4.28 -20.29 36.52
CA ARG A 179 -3.23 -21.25 36.19
C ARG A 179 -1.87 -20.63 36.41
N VAL A 180 -0.98 -21.44 37.00
CA VAL A 180 0.41 -21.08 37.12
C VAL A 180 1.21 -21.79 36.04
N LEU A 181 1.95 -21.02 35.25
CA LEU A 181 2.81 -21.54 34.21
C LEU A 181 4.27 -21.33 34.62
N LEU A 182 5.08 -22.38 34.51
CA LEU A 182 6.52 -22.35 34.68
C LEU A 182 7.18 -22.74 33.35
N ASN A 183 8.02 -21.88 32.79
CA ASN A 183 8.64 -22.07 31.49
C ASN A 183 7.62 -22.37 30.37
N GLY A 184 6.42 -21.74 30.46
CA GLY A 184 5.32 -21.91 29.49
C GLY A 184 4.46 -23.15 29.71
N PHE A 185 4.77 -24.02 30.68
CA PHE A 185 3.99 -25.22 31.00
C PHE A 185 3.09 -25.00 32.24
N PRO A 186 1.81 -25.39 32.20
CA PRO A 186 0.93 -25.28 33.34
C PRO A 186 1.37 -26.26 34.45
N VAL A 187 1.75 -25.75 35.60
CA VAL A 187 2.23 -26.53 36.75
C VAL A 187 1.27 -26.55 37.91
N ALA A 188 0.35 -25.60 38.00
CA ALA A 188 -0.69 -25.58 39.02
C ALA A 188 -1.99 -24.96 38.49
N ASN A 189 -3.11 -25.37 39.09
CA ASN A 189 -4.44 -24.86 38.81
C ASN A 189 -5.15 -24.51 40.11
N ASP A 190 -6.10 -23.60 39.99
CA ASP A 190 -6.98 -23.17 41.07
C ASP A 190 -8.11 -24.20 41.34
N ASN A 191 -8.45 -24.39 42.62
CA ASN A 191 -9.54 -25.26 43.07
C ASN A 191 -10.89 -24.55 43.24
N GLY A 192 -10.98 -23.24 42.94
CA GLY A 192 -12.19 -22.43 43.06
C GLY A 192 -12.43 -21.82 44.44
N SER A 193 -11.57 -22.06 45.41
CA SER A 193 -11.62 -21.45 46.74
C SER A 193 -10.36 -20.56 47.03
N GLY A 194 -9.63 -20.17 46.00
CA GLY A 194 -8.42 -19.36 46.13
C GLY A 194 -7.15 -20.14 46.46
N VAL A 195 -7.22 -21.47 46.50
CA VAL A 195 -6.03 -22.33 46.74
C VAL A 195 -5.56 -22.93 45.43
N LEU A 196 -4.27 -22.78 45.16
CA LEU A 196 -3.62 -23.31 43.96
C LEU A 196 -3.08 -24.72 44.24
N ILE A 197 -3.39 -25.68 43.40
CA ILE A 197 -2.99 -27.10 43.53
C ILE A 197 -2.07 -27.45 42.36
N GLY A 198 -0.87 -27.96 42.69
CA GLY A 198 0.10 -28.38 41.69
C GLY A 198 1.22 -29.17 42.34
N SER A 199 1.82 -30.13 41.60
CA SER A 199 2.91 -30.96 42.11
C SER A 199 4.23 -30.22 42.32
N VAL A 200 4.40 -29.08 41.70
CA VAL A 200 5.61 -28.23 41.78
C VAL A 200 5.51 -27.21 42.90
N LEU A 201 4.32 -27.02 43.44
CA LEU A 201 4.10 -26.12 44.58
C LEU A 201 4.44 -26.82 45.90
N SER A 202 4.78 -26.00 46.91
CA SER A 202 4.99 -26.50 48.25
C SER A 202 3.75 -27.18 48.81
N GLN A 203 3.92 -28.37 49.37
CA GLN A 203 2.84 -29.11 50.04
C GLN A 203 2.67 -28.70 51.51
N SER A 204 3.66 -28.02 52.07
CA SER A 204 3.64 -27.57 53.48
C SER A 204 3.06 -26.15 53.60
N THR A 205 3.21 -25.30 52.61
CA THR A 205 2.68 -23.92 52.59
C THR A 205 1.67 -23.80 51.46
N PRO A 206 0.38 -23.56 51.75
CA PRO A 206 -0.63 -23.46 50.69
C PRO A 206 -0.38 -22.18 49.88
N SER A 207 -0.31 -22.36 48.56
CA SER A 207 -0.27 -21.23 47.63
C SER A 207 -1.69 -20.72 47.42
N THR A 208 -1.87 -19.40 47.54
CA THR A 208 -3.20 -18.77 47.52
C THR A 208 -3.29 -17.61 46.53
N ILE A 209 -4.52 -17.32 46.09
CA ILE A 209 -4.87 -16.14 45.32
C ILE A 209 -6.25 -15.61 45.76
N VAL A 210 -6.38 -14.32 45.92
CA VAL A 210 -7.63 -13.68 46.35
C VAL A 210 -8.45 -13.28 45.12
N TYR A 211 -9.74 -13.71 45.08
CA TYR A 211 -10.58 -13.44 43.91
C TYR A 211 -11.26 -12.09 43.92
N ASP A 212 -11.75 -11.66 45.10
CA ASP A 212 -12.63 -10.49 45.25
C ASP A 212 -12.35 -9.77 46.60
N GLY A 213 -12.82 -8.54 46.73
CA GLY A 213 -12.62 -7.72 47.91
C GLY A 213 -11.55 -6.65 47.73
N ASP A 214 -11.14 -6.05 48.82
CA ASP A 214 -10.10 -4.97 48.82
C ASP A 214 -8.74 -5.49 48.36
N ASP A 215 -8.44 -6.77 48.66
CA ASP A 215 -7.18 -7.44 48.30
C ASP A 215 -7.33 -8.33 47.05
N ALA A 216 -8.36 -8.07 46.23
CA ALA A 216 -8.61 -8.88 45.03
C ALA A 216 -7.39 -8.83 44.08
N GLY A 217 -6.93 -10.01 43.69
CA GLY A 217 -5.74 -10.17 42.86
C GLY A 217 -4.46 -10.50 43.64
N ASP A 218 -4.43 -10.33 44.95
CA ASP A 218 -3.24 -10.67 45.75
C ASP A 218 -2.99 -12.19 45.67
N TYR A 219 -1.71 -12.52 45.51
CA TYR A 219 -1.24 -13.91 45.46
C TYR A 219 -0.06 -14.14 46.35
N ASP A 220 0.01 -15.33 46.91
CA ASP A 220 1.14 -15.88 47.65
C ASP A 220 1.41 -17.30 47.14
N ILE A 221 2.46 -17.47 46.35
CA ILE A 221 2.74 -18.71 45.63
C ILE A 221 4.13 -19.21 46.05
N THR A 222 4.14 -20.37 46.69
CA THR A 222 5.38 -21.02 47.18
C THR A 222 5.65 -22.30 46.38
N PHE A 223 6.79 -22.37 45.73
CA PHE A 223 7.28 -23.55 45.02
C PHE A 223 7.97 -24.52 46.00
N ALA A 224 8.03 -25.79 45.64
CA ALA A 224 8.69 -26.82 46.41
C ALA A 224 10.22 -26.66 46.40
N THR A 225 10.77 -25.95 45.41
CA THR A 225 12.20 -25.67 45.25
C THR A 225 12.39 -24.26 44.73
N ASN A 226 13.52 -23.62 45.07
CA ASN A 226 13.86 -22.30 44.54
C ASN A 226 13.90 -22.33 43.02
N LEU A 227 13.27 -21.32 42.38
CA LEU A 227 13.33 -21.13 40.92
C LEU A 227 14.70 -20.54 40.53
N ALA A 228 15.20 -20.97 39.37
CA ALA A 228 16.38 -20.32 38.78
C ALA A 228 16.03 -18.95 38.18
N ALA A 229 16.96 -17.99 38.21
CA ALA A 229 16.75 -16.68 37.61
C ALA A 229 16.50 -16.71 36.09
N THR A 230 16.76 -17.86 35.45
CA THR A 230 16.47 -18.12 34.01
C THR A 230 15.07 -18.67 33.77
N ASP A 231 14.35 -19.07 34.83
CA ASP A 231 13.00 -19.59 34.71
C ASP A 231 12.01 -18.44 34.43
N THR A 232 10.95 -18.73 33.70
CA THR A 232 9.84 -17.81 33.46
C THR A 232 8.62 -18.27 34.26
N PHE A 233 8.09 -17.37 35.10
CA PHE A 233 6.92 -17.63 35.91
C PHE A 233 5.79 -16.70 35.47
N THR A 234 4.66 -17.27 35.08
CA THR A 234 3.50 -16.54 34.57
C THR A 234 2.24 -17.02 35.29
N ILE A 235 1.42 -16.08 35.72
CA ILE A 235 0.06 -16.33 36.25
C ILE A 235 -0.93 -16.01 35.13
N GLU A 236 -1.73 -17.01 34.75
CA GLU A 236 -2.81 -16.88 33.79
C GLU A 236 -4.16 -17.00 34.52
N TYR A 237 -5.07 -16.05 34.30
CA TYR A 237 -6.38 -16.03 34.96
C TYR A 237 -7.41 -15.32 34.07
N SER A 238 -8.70 -15.53 34.36
CA SER A 238 -9.78 -14.77 33.73
C SER A 238 -10.31 -13.69 34.66
N HIS A 239 -10.40 -12.47 34.13
CA HIS A 239 -11.02 -11.37 34.84
C HIS A 239 -12.54 -11.61 34.97
N ASN A 240 -13.11 -11.38 36.13
CA ASN A 240 -14.57 -11.48 36.37
C ASN A 240 -15.29 -10.18 36.01
N SER A 241 -15.68 -10.05 34.75
CA SER A 241 -16.38 -8.86 34.25
C SER A 241 -17.86 -8.74 34.74
N GLU A 242 -18.40 -9.79 35.32
CA GLU A 242 -19.81 -9.80 35.82
C GLU A 242 -19.97 -9.10 37.17
N VAL A 243 -18.94 -9.18 38.02
CA VAL A 243 -18.95 -8.60 39.36
C VAL A 243 -18.42 -7.17 39.36
N SER A 244 -17.61 -6.83 38.37
CA SER A 244 -16.87 -5.58 38.33
C SER A 244 -17.73 -4.42 37.82
N THR A 245 -17.67 -3.28 38.50
CA THR A 245 -18.08 -1.97 38.01
C THR A 245 -17.18 -1.49 36.85
N LEU A 246 -16.15 -2.25 36.52
CA LEU A 246 -15.12 -1.98 35.51
C LEU A 246 -15.56 -2.42 34.10
N TYR A 247 -16.73 -1.99 33.63
CA TYR A 247 -17.06 -2.03 32.20
C TYR A 247 -15.98 -1.34 31.33
N GLY A 248 -15.05 -0.63 31.99
CA GLY A 248 -13.90 0.00 31.40
C GLY A 248 -12.79 -0.96 30.98
N GLU A 249 -12.70 -2.17 31.52
CA GLU A 249 -11.61 -3.12 31.27
C GLU A 249 -11.81 -4.03 30.05
N GLN A 250 -13.00 -4.05 29.50
CA GLN A 250 -13.27 -4.78 28.25
C GLN A 250 -12.48 -4.14 27.09
N GLY A 251 -11.90 -4.98 26.22
CA GLY A 251 -11.27 -4.55 24.98
C GLY A 251 -12.28 -3.82 24.10
N LYS A 252 -12.07 -2.55 23.84
CA LYS A 252 -12.88 -1.71 22.96
C LYS A 252 -12.13 -1.39 21.68
N VAL A 253 -12.86 -1.25 20.61
CA VAL A 253 -12.35 -0.89 19.29
C VAL A 253 -13.04 0.38 18.85
N ASN A 254 -12.27 1.35 18.41
CA ASN A 254 -12.76 2.60 17.85
C ASN A 254 -12.60 2.61 16.34
N VAL A 255 -13.43 3.37 15.66
CA VAL A 255 -13.32 3.60 14.21
C VAL A 255 -12.84 5.02 14.00
N GLN A 256 -11.74 5.14 13.27
CA GLN A 256 -11.15 6.42 12.90
C GLN A 256 -11.29 6.64 11.40
N LEU A 257 -11.69 7.84 11.01
CA LEU A 257 -11.69 8.31 9.64
C LEU A 257 -10.44 9.16 9.41
N VAL A 258 -9.53 8.66 8.56
CA VAL A 258 -8.28 9.36 8.25
C VAL A 258 -8.42 10.05 6.89
N PRO A 259 -8.42 11.40 6.84
CA PRO A 259 -8.48 12.14 5.60
C PRO A 259 -7.09 12.24 4.94
N TYR A 260 -7.03 12.00 3.64
CA TYR A 260 -5.86 12.25 2.81
C TYR A 260 -6.21 13.35 1.81
N ASP A 261 -5.67 14.53 2.03
CA ASP A 261 -5.89 15.71 1.17
C ASP A 261 -4.89 15.72 0.02
N TYR A 262 -5.39 15.80 -1.21
CA TYR A 262 -4.61 15.94 -2.43
C TYR A 262 -4.84 17.33 -3.03
N ARG A 263 -3.76 17.98 -3.50
CA ARG A 263 -3.82 19.28 -4.16
C ARG A 263 -3.09 19.20 -5.49
N ALA A 264 -3.80 19.37 -6.58
CA ALA A 264 -3.21 19.36 -7.91
C ALA A 264 -2.14 20.44 -8.06
N LYS A 265 -0.92 20.00 -8.38
CA LYS A 265 0.24 20.83 -8.68
C LYS A 265 0.56 20.72 -10.16
N PRO A 266 1.06 21.79 -10.81
CA PRO A 266 1.49 21.73 -12.19
C PRO A 266 2.86 21.02 -12.30
N TYR A 267 3.00 20.18 -13.32
CA TYR A 267 4.26 19.59 -13.79
C TYR A 267 4.49 20.07 -15.23
N PRO A 268 5.11 21.25 -15.42
CA PRO A 268 5.23 21.85 -16.74
C PRO A 268 6.46 21.34 -17.50
N ILE A 269 6.32 21.28 -18.82
CA ILE A 269 7.41 21.12 -19.78
C ILE A 269 7.23 22.14 -20.90
N GLY A 270 8.26 22.93 -21.20
CA GLY A 270 8.25 23.95 -22.25
C GLY A 270 8.88 23.48 -23.55
N PHE A 271 8.35 23.94 -24.66
CA PHE A 271 8.85 23.70 -26.01
C PHE A 271 9.02 25.03 -26.76
N SER A 272 10.11 25.14 -27.47
CA SER A 272 10.35 26.24 -28.38
C SER A 272 10.77 25.72 -29.76
N TRP A 273 10.30 26.37 -30.81
CA TRP A 273 10.68 26.04 -32.18
C TRP A 273 10.72 27.29 -33.05
N SER A 274 11.49 27.20 -34.15
CA SER A 274 11.54 28.29 -35.11
C SER A 274 10.44 28.13 -36.16
N HIS A 275 9.95 29.27 -36.64
CA HIS A 275 8.97 29.27 -37.72
C HIS A 275 9.50 28.64 -39.01
N MET A 276 10.82 28.75 -39.27
CA MET A 276 11.47 28.08 -40.40
C MET A 276 11.40 26.55 -40.27
N SER A 277 11.60 25.99 -39.06
CA SER A 277 11.50 24.55 -38.84
C SER A 277 10.11 24.05 -39.08
N GLU A 278 9.09 24.82 -38.68
CA GLU A 278 7.68 24.48 -38.90
C GLU A 278 7.34 24.46 -40.40
N LEU A 279 7.77 25.47 -41.15
CA LEU A 279 7.59 25.52 -42.60
C LEU A 279 8.27 24.37 -43.31
N LEU A 280 9.51 24.03 -42.92
CA LEU A 280 10.25 22.91 -43.52
C LEU A 280 9.58 21.56 -43.23
N MET A 281 9.09 21.34 -42.01
CA MET A 281 8.36 20.12 -41.65
C MET A 281 7.06 19.99 -42.44
N ASN A 282 6.34 21.09 -42.60
CA ASN A 282 5.09 21.11 -43.33
C ASN A 282 5.29 20.88 -44.83
N ASP A 283 6.29 21.53 -45.41
CA ASP A 283 6.54 21.49 -46.86
C ASP A 283 7.21 20.17 -47.28
N GLN A 284 8.22 19.70 -46.54
CA GLN A 284 9.01 18.51 -46.94
C GLN A 284 8.42 17.19 -46.41
N LEU A 285 7.83 17.20 -45.23
CA LEU A 285 7.36 15.97 -44.57
C LEU A 285 5.82 15.87 -44.55
N GLY A 286 5.11 16.97 -44.87
CA GLY A 286 3.64 17.00 -44.81
C GLY A 286 3.11 16.79 -43.36
N VAL A 287 3.94 17.05 -42.35
CA VAL A 287 3.64 16.83 -40.95
C VAL A 287 3.62 18.17 -40.22
N ASP A 288 2.58 18.39 -39.41
CA ASP A 288 2.49 19.56 -38.53
C ASP A 288 3.56 19.43 -37.42
N GLY A 289 4.58 20.27 -37.46
CA GLY A 289 5.67 20.27 -36.50
C GLY A 289 5.21 20.49 -35.05
N GLN A 290 4.12 21.23 -34.86
CA GLN A 290 3.53 21.44 -33.54
C GLN A 290 2.87 20.14 -32.98
N GLU A 291 2.17 19.38 -33.83
CA GLU A 291 1.53 18.12 -33.41
C GLU A 291 2.58 17.08 -32.98
N VAL A 292 3.70 16.99 -33.71
CA VAL A 292 4.82 16.12 -33.37
C VAL A 292 5.45 16.49 -32.02
N LEU A 293 5.68 17.79 -31.79
CA LEU A 293 6.23 18.29 -30.52
C LEU A 293 5.29 18.05 -29.33
N ILE A 294 3.97 18.26 -29.52
CA ILE A 294 2.97 17.97 -28.48
C ILE A 294 2.96 16.49 -28.13
N SER A 295 3.02 15.61 -29.14
CA SER A 295 3.06 14.17 -28.92
C SER A 295 4.34 13.75 -28.18
N ALA A 296 5.50 14.21 -28.63
CA ALA A 296 6.78 13.94 -27.97
C ALA A 296 6.81 14.48 -26.53
N GLY A 297 6.24 15.66 -26.31
CA GLY A 297 6.12 16.27 -24.98
C GLY A 297 5.19 15.51 -24.06
N ALA A 298 4.11 14.97 -24.57
CA ALA A 298 3.21 14.14 -23.78
C ALA A 298 3.88 12.83 -23.36
N ASP A 299 4.68 12.23 -24.23
CA ASP A 299 5.45 11.01 -23.92
C ASP A 299 6.56 11.29 -22.89
N GLU A 300 7.26 12.42 -23.00
CA GLU A 300 8.27 12.83 -22.03
C GLU A 300 7.64 13.14 -20.65
N LEU A 301 6.51 13.83 -20.65
CA LEU A 301 5.76 14.12 -19.42
C LEU A 301 5.29 12.83 -18.74
N LYS A 302 4.78 11.86 -19.51
CA LYS A 302 4.40 10.54 -19.00
C LYS A 302 5.60 9.82 -18.37
N LYS A 303 6.73 9.77 -19.08
CA LYS A 303 7.97 9.17 -18.60
C LYS A 303 8.43 9.82 -17.28
N ALA A 304 8.44 11.15 -17.22
CA ALA A 304 8.85 11.88 -16.02
C ALA A 304 7.92 11.58 -14.82
N LEU A 305 6.62 11.50 -15.05
CA LEU A 305 5.64 11.16 -14.00
C LEU A 305 5.78 9.71 -13.52
N ASP A 306 6.02 8.76 -14.43
CA ASP A 306 6.25 7.37 -14.08
C ASP A 306 7.54 7.23 -13.25
N PHE A 307 8.61 7.92 -13.63
CA PHE A 307 9.87 7.92 -12.88
C PHE A 307 9.74 8.56 -11.51
N GLN A 308 9.00 9.66 -11.39
CA GLN A 308 8.73 10.28 -10.11
C GLN A 308 7.93 9.35 -9.19
N ALA A 309 6.92 8.67 -9.70
CA ALA A 309 6.13 7.70 -8.92
C ALA A 309 7.00 6.54 -8.43
N LEU A 310 7.87 5.98 -9.29
CA LEU A 310 8.80 4.92 -8.93
C LEU A 310 9.85 5.39 -7.92
N GLY A 311 10.36 6.62 -8.07
CA GLY A 311 11.29 7.24 -7.12
C GLY A 311 10.66 7.41 -5.72
N LEU A 312 9.41 7.84 -5.65
CA LEU A 312 8.64 7.87 -4.39
C LEU A 312 8.45 6.47 -3.82
N GLY A 313 8.21 5.45 -4.67
CA GLY A 313 8.15 4.06 -4.25
C GLY A 313 9.48 3.57 -3.63
N MET A 314 10.60 3.88 -4.26
CA MET A 314 11.93 3.58 -3.71
C MET A 314 12.20 4.32 -2.39
N GLN A 315 11.75 5.56 -2.26
CA GLN A 315 11.83 6.28 -0.99
C GLN A 315 10.96 5.63 0.08
N ALA A 316 9.74 5.22 -0.26
CA ALA A 316 8.83 4.53 0.64
C ALA A 316 9.39 3.18 1.14
N SER A 317 10.18 2.47 0.32
CA SER A 317 10.77 1.18 0.68
C SER A 317 11.81 1.23 1.81
N ARG A 318 12.25 2.43 2.20
CA ARG A 318 13.29 2.63 3.24
C ARG A 318 12.84 2.36 4.67
N TRP A 319 11.58 2.03 4.90
CA TRP A 319 11.05 1.70 6.23
C TRP A 319 11.66 0.42 6.82
N THR A 320 12.24 -0.46 6.00
CA THR A 320 12.89 -1.70 6.41
C THR A 320 14.12 -1.97 5.55
N ASP A 321 15.06 -2.73 6.11
CA ASP A 321 16.25 -3.14 5.38
C ASP A 321 15.90 -4.09 4.23
N ALA A 322 16.70 -4.02 3.16
CA ALA A 322 16.58 -4.93 2.04
C ALA A 322 16.78 -6.38 2.47
N VAL A 323 16.14 -7.30 1.76
CA VAL A 323 16.49 -8.73 1.84
C VAL A 323 17.65 -8.94 0.88
N GLU A 324 18.80 -9.34 1.40
CA GLU A 324 19.96 -9.63 0.57
C GLU A 324 19.87 -11.03 -0.02
N PHE A 325 20.28 -11.16 -1.28
CA PHE A 325 20.40 -12.43 -1.98
C PHE A 325 21.72 -12.45 -2.76
N ASP A 326 22.59 -13.39 -2.42
CA ASP A 326 23.84 -13.60 -3.11
C ASP A 326 23.59 -14.37 -4.41
N THR A 327 23.99 -13.82 -5.54
CA THR A 327 23.81 -14.44 -6.85
C THR A 327 24.95 -15.39 -7.22
N ASP A 328 26.07 -15.36 -6.49
CA ASP A 328 27.16 -16.32 -6.69
C ASP A 328 26.78 -17.68 -6.11
N TRP A 329 26.45 -18.60 -6.99
CA TRP A 329 26.05 -19.97 -6.63
C TRP A 329 27.15 -20.76 -5.89
N ALA A 330 28.41 -20.48 -6.19
CA ALA A 330 29.52 -21.19 -5.58
C ALA A 330 29.73 -20.75 -4.11
N SER A 331 29.65 -19.44 -3.83
CA SER A 331 29.72 -18.91 -2.46
C SER A 331 28.48 -19.25 -1.62
N ALA A 332 27.33 -19.38 -2.27
CA ALA A 332 26.08 -19.77 -1.61
C ALA A 332 25.96 -21.27 -1.33
N GLY A 333 26.94 -22.10 -1.77
CA GLY A 333 26.93 -23.53 -1.56
C GLY A 333 25.86 -24.30 -2.35
N SER A 334 25.46 -23.76 -3.49
CA SER A 334 24.51 -24.40 -4.42
C SER A 334 25.22 -25.35 -5.39
N ASP A 335 24.53 -26.40 -5.83
CA ASP A 335 25.10 -27.41 -6.74
C ASP A 335 25.28 -26.89 -8.18
N SER A 336 24.55 -25.86 -8.58
CA SER A 336 24.64 -25.24 -9.90
C SER A 336 24.04 -23.85 -9.93
N ASP A 337 24.49 -23.01 -10.89
CA ASP A 337 23.96 -21.68 -11.14
C ASP A 337 22.44 -21.71 -11.43
N PHE A 338 21.99 -22.67 -12.23
CA PHE A 338 20.58 -22.83 -12.54
C PHE A 338 19.73 -23.12 -11.29
N ALA A 339 20.16 -24.05 -10.44
CA ALA A 339 19.44 -24.38 -9.20
C ALA A 339 19.42 -23.18 -8.26
N HIS A 340 20.51 -22.41 -8.20
CA HIS A 340 20.62 -21.22 -7.38
C HIS A 340 19.70 -20.09 -7.88
N THR A 341 19.65 -19.85 -9.17
CA THR A 341 18.74 -18.85 -9.78
C THR A 341 17.27 -19.17 -9.43
N GLN A 342 16.87 -20.46 -9.36
CA GLN A 342 15.51 -20.83 -8.94
C GLN A 342 15.22 -20.43 -7.48
N SER A 343 16.25 -20.30 -6.65
CA SER A 343 16.07 -19.96 -5.23
C SER A 343 15.78 -18.47 -4.97
N VAL A 344 15.97 -17.57 -5.95
CA VAL A 344 15.69 -16.14 -5.82
C VAL A 344 14.24 -15.85 -5.39
N VAL A 345 13.30 -16.72 -5.76
CA VAL A 345 11.90 -16.61 -5.36
C VAL A 345 11.75 -16.68 -3.84
N LYS A 346 12.63 -17.39 -3.12
CA LYS A 346 12.62 -17.40 -1.65
C LYS A 346 12.94 -16.03 -1.08
N ALA A 347 13.92 -15.30 -1.66
CA ALA A 347 14.24 -13.94 -1.23
C ALA A 347 13.09 -12.96 -1.52
N LEU A 348 12.44 -13.07 -2.69
CA LEU A 348 11.27 -12.28 -3.03
C LEU A 348 10.09 -12.55 -2.08
N ARG A 349 9.86 -13.81 -1.71
CA ARG A 349 8.85 -14.18 -0.72
C ARG A 349 9.20 -13.68 0.69
N ASN A 350 10.47 -13.74 1.09
CA ASN A 350 10.92 -13.20 2.37
C ASN A 350 10.70 -11.69 2.44
N ALA A 351 10.93 -10.95 1.35
CA ALA A 351 10.61 -9.53 1.26
C ALA A 351 9.09 -9.28 1.39
N SER A 352 8.28 -10.04 0.67
CA SER A 352 6.81 -9.96 0.77
C SER A 352 6.31 -10.31 2.17
N GLN A 353 6.98 -11.25 2.86
CA GLN A 353 6.65 -11.65 4.22
C GLN A 353 6.89 -10.51 5.24
N LYS A 354 7.91 -9.65 5.02
CA LYS A 354 8.09 -8.44 5.83
C LYS A 354 6.88 -7.51 5.72
N THR A 355 6.35 -7.30 4.50
CA THR A 355 5.12 -6.54 4.27
C THR A 355 3.92 -7.18 4.96
N TYR A 356 3.76 -8.50 4.83
CA TYR A 356 2.69 -9.23 5.49
C TYR A 356 2.74 -9.08 7.01
N ASN A 357 3.91 -9.26 7.62
CA ASN A 357 4.08 -9.14 9.08
C ASN A 357 3.80 -7.71 9.58
N ALA A 358 4.09 -6.70 8.77
CA ALA A 358 3.85 -5.30 9.14
C ALA A 358 2.38 -4.89 9.01
N LEU A 359 1.67 -5.44 8.01
CA LEU A 359 0.29 -5.07 7.69
C LEU A 359 -0.73 -6.11 8.16
N MET A 360 -0.30 -7.34 8.46
CA MET A 360 -1.16 -8.52 8.68
C MET A 360 -2.19 -8.73 7.55
N ARG A 361 -1.88 -8.23 6.37
CA ARG A 361 -2.71 -8.29 5.15
C ARG A 361 -1.85 -8.61 3.95
N GLY A 362 -2.46 -9.21 2.93
CA GLY A 362 -1.75 -9.63 1.73
C GLY A 362 -1.06 -10.98 1.92
N GLY A 363 -0.15 -11.29 1.08
CA GLY A 363 0.63 -12.54 1.10
C GLY A 363 1.85 -12.39 0.23
N GLU A 364 1.66 -12.14 -1.06
CA GLU A 364 2.73 -11.92 -2.02
C GLU A 364 2.63 -10.49 -2.59
N ALA A 365 3.75 -9.98 -3.10
CA ALA A 365 3.76 -8.74 -3.85
C ALA A 365 2.87 -8.87 -5.09
N THR A 366 2.20 -7.78 -5.46
CA THR A 366 1.36 -7.73 -6.66
C THR A 366 2.17 -7.40 -7.92
N SER A 367 3.31 -6.76 -7.75
CA SER A 367 4.24 -6.42 -8.84
C SER A 367 5.67 -6.29 -8.32
N TYR A 368 6.62 -6.58 -9.20
CA TYR A 368 8.04 -6.37 -8.97
C TYR A 368 8.58 -5.32 -9.94
N VAL A 369 9.35 -4.37 -9.42
CA VAL A 369 10.07 -3.39 -10.24
C VAL A 369 11.55 -3.61 -10.08
N CYS A 370 12.24 -3.88 -11.16
CA CYS A 370 13.61 -4.34 -11.17
C CYS A 370 14.53 -3.31 -11.80
N GLY A 371 15.74 -3.17 -11.25
CA GLY A 371 16.85 -2.54 -11.94
C GLY A 371 17.35 -3.39 -13.13
N PRO A 372 18.12 -2.83 -14.05
CA PRO A 372 18.48 -3.51 -15.30
C PRO A 372 19.20 -4.85 -15.11
N LYS A 373 20.20 -4.94 -14.21
CA LYS A 373 20.93 -6.20 -13.96
C LYS A 373 20.05 -7.23 -13.24
N ALA A 374 19.24 -6.78 -12.28
CA ALA A 374 18.28 -7.63 -11.58
C ALA A 374 17.21 -8.19 -12.53
N ALA A 375 16.73 -7.39 -13.49
CA ALA A 375 15.81 -7.84 -14.52
C ALA A 375 16.43 -8.95 -15.38
N THR A 376 17.68 -8.78 -15.83
CA THR A 376 18.41 -9.81 -16.60
C THR A 376 18.56 -11.10 -15.81
N TYR A 377 18.88 -11.02 -14.52
CA TYR A 377 19.01 -12.20 -13.67
C TYR A 377 17.69 -12.98 -13.54
N LEU A 378 16.58 -12.28 -13.40
CA LEU A 378 15.25 -12.89 -13.28
C LEU A 378 14.78 -13.59 -14.56
N THR A 379 15.26 -13.20 -15.74
CA THR A 379 14.93 -13.88 -17.01
C THR A 379 15.44 -15.32 -17.06
N GLY A 380 16.48 -15.67 -16.28
CA GLY A 380 17.00 -17.04 -16.15
C GLY A 380 16.10 -17.97 -15.30
N HIS A 381 15.06 -17.47 -14.66
CA HIS A 381 14.19 -18.28 -13.82
C HIS A 381 13.16 -19.06 -14.66
N LYS A 382 12.93 -20.35 -14.30
CA LYS A 382 12.01 -21.24 -15.02
C LYS A 382 10.56 -20.73 -15.08
N GLY A 383 10.12 -20.00 -14.06
CA GLY A 383 8.78 -19.41 -13.98
C GLY A 383 8.64 -18.07 -14.69
N PHE A 384 9.66 -17.61 -15.40
CA PHE A 384 9.62 -16.36 -16.15
C PHE A 384 8.89 -16.58 -17.49
N VAL A 385 7.95 -15.69 -17.79
CA VAL A 385 7.26 -15.63 -19.08
C VAL A 385 7.46 -14.23 -19.64
N ALA A 386 8.15 -14.15 -20.78
CA ALA A 386 8.43 -12.88 -21.44
C ALA A 386 7.15 -12.23 -21.97
N ASP A 387 7.03 -10.93 -21.82
CA ASP A 387 6.04 -10.12 -22.50
C ASP A 387 6.70 -9.52 -23.77
N ASN A 388 6.17 -9.90 -24.92
CA ASN A 388 6.73 -9.48 -26.22
C ASN A 388 6.13 -8.14 -26.70
N THR A 389 5.44 -7.40 -25.86
CA THR A 389 5.00 -6.05 -26.20
C THR A 389 6.21 -5.13 -26.38
N MET A 390 6.25 -4.36 -27.46
CA MET A 390 7.32 -3.40 -27.68
C MET A 390 7.42 -2.41 -26.51
N PRO A 391 8.60 -2.21 -25.94
CA PRO A 391 8.74 -1.30 -24.81
C PRO A 391 8.38 0.12 -25.23
N ALA A 392 7.50 0.74 -24.44
CA ALA A 392 7.29 2.18 -24.49
C ALA A 392 8.54 2.90 -23.94
N VAL A 393 8.65 4.19 -24.22
CA VAL A 393 9.72 5.02 -23.64
C VAL A 393 9.58 5.04 -22.12
N GLY A 394 10.65 4.74 -21.38
CA GLY A 394 10.69 4.77 -19.91
C GLY A 394 10.62 3.38 -19.26
N ALA A 395 9.95 3.27 -18.12
CA ALA A 395 9.71 2.00 -17.46
C ALA A 395 8.68 1.18 -18.23
N TYR A 396 8.88 -0.13 -18.33
CA TYR A 396 8.00 -1.02 -19.08
C TYR A 396 7.87 -2.40 -18.44
N LYS A 397 6.77 -3.08 -18.74
CA LYS A 397 6.56 -4.47 -18.36
C LYS A 397 7.36 -5.35 -19.31
N PHE A 398 8.27 -6.19 -18.78
CA PHE A 398 9.09 -7.10 -19.58
C PHE A 398 8.68 -8.56 -19.45
N GLY A 399 7.81 -8.88 -18.50
CA GLY A 399 7.31 -10.24 -18.34
C GLY A 399 6.53 -10.45 -17.06
N THR A 400 6.35 -11.73 -16.74
CA THR A 400 5.74 -12.17 -15.48
C THR A 400 6.59 -13.27 -14.85
N LEU A 401 6.66 -13.30 -13.53
CA LEU A 401 7.32 -14.35 -12.76
C LEU A 401 6.29 -15.02 -11.85
N ASN A 402 6.01 -16.29 -12.09
CA ASN A 402 4.99 -17.05 -11.36
C ASN A 402 3.62 -16.35 -11.27
N GLY A 403 3.25 -15.60 -12.31
CA GLY A 403 1.98 -14.86 -12.38
C GLY A 403 2.03 -13.45 -11.79
N ILE A 404 3.17 -12.99 -11.29
CA ILE A 404 3.38 -11.62 -10.80
C ILE A 404 4.05 -10.80 -11.88
N ASP A 405 3.53 -9.60 -12.14
CA ASP A 405 4.04 -8.71 -13.16
C ASP A 405 5.42 -8.15 -12.83
N LEU A 406 6.31 -8.19 -13.82
CA LEU A 406 7.67 -7.68 -13.76
C LEU A 406 7.81 -6.42 -14.60
N TYR A 407 8.30 -5.36 -13.98
CA TYR A 407 8.60 -4.08 -14.63
C TYR A 407 10.08 -3.79 -14.54
N GLN A 408 10.64 -3.27 -15.62
CA GLN A 408 12.01 -2.78 -15.65
C GLN A 408 12.02 -1.26 -15.58
N ALA A 409 12.85 -0.71 -14.70
CA ALA A 409 13.10 0.72 -14.57
C ALA A 409 14.57 1.04 -14.84
N PRO A 410 14.89 2.29 -15.26
CA PRO A 410 16.27 2.74 -15.43
C PRO A 410 17.05 2.72 -14.11
N SER A 411 18.39 2.58 -14.22
CA SER A 411 19.31 2.56 -13.08
C SER A 411 19.27 3.80 -12.19
N ASP A 412 18.90 4.94 -12.76
CA ASP A 412 18.83 6.22 -12.05
C ASP A 412 17.64 6.27 -11.06
N ILE A 413 16.64 5.42 -11.28
CA ILE A 413 15.42 5.37 -10.45
C ILE A 413 15.45 4.17 -9.52
N VAL A 414 15.73 2.98 -10.07
CA VAL A 414 15.90 1.74 -9.31
C VAL A 414 17.31 1.25 -9.49
N PRO A 415 18.12 1.10 -8.42
CA PRO A 415 19.48 0.60 -8.52
C PRO A 415 19.55 -0.69 -9.33
N THR A 416 20.67 -0.87 -10.06
CA THR A 416 20.83 -1.96 -11.03
C THR A 416 20.66 -3.35 -10.42
N ASP A 417 20.96 -3.50 -9.13
CA ASP A 417 21.00 -4.70 -8.32
C ASP A 417 19.79 -4.85 -7.36
N GLU A 418 18.84 -3.90 -7.39
CA GLU A 418 17.68 -3.93 -6.49
C GLU A 418 16.40 -4.33 -7.23
N ILE A 419 15.52 -4.99 -6.49
CA ILE A 419 14.15 -5.35 -6.89
C ILE A 419 13.21 -4.77 -5.85
N MET A 420 12.29 -3.92 -6.26
CA MET A 420 11.24 -3.38 -5.43
C MET A 420 10.01 -4.30 -5.49
N CYS A 421 9.62 -4.87 -4.35
CA CYS A 421 8.45 -5.72 -4.19
C CYS A 421 7.29 -4.85 -3.72
N VAL A 422 6.30 -4.63 -4.58
CA VAL A 422 5.16 -3.74 -4.29
C VAL A 422 3.92 -4.58 -4.01
N TYR A 423 3.26 -4.29 -2.90
CA TYR A 423 1.94 -4.79 -2.59
C TYR A 423 0.90 -3.70 -2.82
N LYS A 424 -0.13 -4.00 -3.59
CA LYS A 424 -1.26 -3.13 -3.88
C LYS A 424 -2.57 -3.90 -3.63
N ASN A 425 -3.44 -3.34 -2.82
CA ASN A 425 -4.75 -3.93 -2.66
C ASN A 425 -5.66 -3.51 -3.82
N ASN A 426 -6.13 -4.49 -4.59
CA ASN A 426 -6.99 -4.26 -5.76
C ASN A 426 -8.48 -4.11 -5.40
N ARG A 427 -8.85 -4.10 -4.14
CA ARG A 427 -10.25 -3.85 -3.73
C ARG A 427 -10.64 -2.42 -4.04
N GLU A 428 -11.80 -2.22 -4.66
CA GLU A 428 -12.28 -0.91 -5.12
C GLU A 428 -12.38 0.16 -4.01
N GLU A 429 -12.59 -0.27 -2.76
CA GLU A 429 -12.79 0.60 -1.61
C GLU A 429 -11.53 0.92 -0.81
N ALA A 430 -10.42 0.23 -1.08
CA ALA A 430 -9.20 0.38 -0.29
C ALA A 430 -8.14 1.18 -1.06
N ASN A 431 -7.75 2.30 -0.49
CA ASN A 431 -6.63 3.12 -0.97
C ASN A 431 -5.30 2.58 -0.39
N ASP A 432 -5.18 1.24 -0.40
CA ASP A 432 -4.08 0.53 0.23
C ASP A 432 -2.93 0.35 -0.78
N SER A 433 -2.10 1.37 -0.90
CA SER A 433 -0.86 1.36 -1.69
C SER A 433 0.16 2.29 -1.03
N ALA A 434 1.44 2.01 -1.23
CA ALA A 434 2.51 2.85 -0.70
C ALA A 434 2.49 4.26 -1.28
N VAL A 435 2.24 4.37 -2.58
CA VAL A 435 2.15 5.65 -3.29
C VAL A 435 0.75 5.79 -3.88
N THR A 436 0.17 6.95 -3.73
CA THR A 436 -1.11 7.29 -4.35
C THR A 436 -0.94 8.50 -5.25
N ILE A 437 -1.53 8.41 -6.43
CA ILE A 437 -1.41 9.39 -7.50
C ILE A 437 -2.79 9.95 -7.79
N GLY A 438 -2.98 11.25 -7.56
CA GLY A 438 -4.19 11.98 -7.92
C GLY A 438 -4.00 12.71 -9.25
N SER A 439 -4.78 12.38 -10.26
CA SER A 439 -4.72 13.01 -11.60
C SER A 439 -5.94 13.92 -11.80
N TYR A 440 -5.70 15.21 -12.04
CA TYR A 440 -6.79 16.19 -12.28
C TYR A 440 -6.95 16.53 -13.76
N ILE A 441 -5.99 17.25 -14.34
CA ILE A 441 -5.94 17.54 -15.78
C ILE A 441 -4.66 16.90 -16.33
N PRO A 442 -4.78 15.89 -17.17
CA PRO A 442 -3.61 15.12 -17.63
C PRO A 442 -2.77 15.85 -18.67
N LEU A 443 -3.36 16.75 -19.42
CA LEU A 443 -2.65 17.54 -20.41
C LEU A 443 -3.25 18.97 -20.50
N TYR A 444 -2.52 19.91 -19.92
CA TYR A 444 -2.78 21.32 -20.03
C TYR A 444 -1.77 21.93 -21.00
N GLN A 445 -2.22 22.64 -22.00
CA GLN A 445 -1.36 23.37 -22.94
C GLN A 445 -1.55 24.87 -22.75
N THR A 446 -0.44 25.60 -22.65
CA THR A 446 -0.47 27.06 -22.64
C THR A 446 -0.68 27.60 -24.04
N GLN A 447 -1.06 28.87 -24.16
CA GLN A 447 -1.08 29.54 -25.45
C GLN A 447 0.32 29.58 -26.06
N THR A 448 0.40 29.38 -27.39
CA THR A 448 1.64 29.55 -28.12
C THR A 448 1.97 31.03 -28.18
N LEU A 449 3.11 31.42 -27.62
CA LEU A 449 3.60 32.80 -27.63
C LEU A 449 4.65 32.98 -28.72
N GLU A 450 4.57 34.05 -29.46
CA GLU A 450 5.63 34.50 -30.36
C GLU A 450 6.59 35.39 -29.58
N TYR A 451 7.77 34.85 -29.28
CA TYR A 451 8.76 35.52 -28.44
C TYR A 451 9.69 36.45 -29.23
N SER A 452 9.85 36.15 -30.50
CA SER A 452 10.50 37.02 -31.47
C SER A 452 9.93 36.75 -32.85
N SER A 453 10.26 37.56 -33.85
CA SER A 453 9.74 37.43 -35.23
C SER A 453 9.88 36.03 -35.86
N PHE A 454 10.60 35.08 -35.24
CA PHE A 454 10.85 33.73 -35.79
C PHE A 454 10.80 32.61 -34.78
N HIS A 455 10.52 32.88 -33.50
CA HIS A 455 10.46 31.83 -32.45
C HIS A 455 9.10 31.78 -31.78
N ARG A 456 8.58 30.54 -31.68
CA ARG A 456 7.34 30.23 -30.96
C ARG A 456 7.65 29.39 -29.73
N GLU A 457 6.92 29.59 -28.67
CA GLU A 457 7.06 28.87 -27.43
C GLU A 457 5.67 28.45 -26.91
N THR A 458 5.58 27.21 -26.40
CA THR A 458 4.41 26.69 -25.70
C THR A 458 4.88 25.78 -24.57
N ALA A 459 4.01 25.58 -23.57
CA ALA A 459 4.27 24.63 -22.50
C ALA A 459 3.11 23.65 -22.37
N LEU A 460 3.46 22.42 -22.07
CA LEU A 460 2.53 21.38 -21.63
C LEU A 460 2.67 21.19 -20.13
N ALA A 461 1.59 20.92 -19.43
CA ALA A 461 1.61 20.63 -18.02
C ALA A 461 0.64 19.51 -17.67
N PHE A 462 1.03 18.68 -16.73
CA PHE A 462 0.14 17.78 -16.00
C PHE A 462 -0.24 18.43 -14.68
N TYR A 463 -1.51 18.37 -14.31
CA TYR A 463 -1.98 18.78 -12.98
C TYR A 463 -2.38 17.57 -12.16
N GLY A 464 -1.66 17.33 -11.09
CA GLY A 464 -1.91 16.22 -10.18
C GLY A 464 -1.10 16.33 -8.90
N ASP A 465 -1.25 15.36 -8.02
CA ASP A 465 -0.46 15.23 -6.78
C ASP A 465 -0.02 13.78 -6.60
N MET A 466 1.20 13.58 -6.12
CA MET A 466 1.74 12.26 -5.81
C MET A 466 2.24 12.26 -4.39
N ARG A 467 1.83 11.26 -3.61
CA ARG A 467 2.18 11.16 -2.19
C ARG A 467 2.53 9.75 -1.78
N ILE A 468 3.46 9.65 -0.85
CA ILE A 468 3.70 8.44 -0.07
C ILE A 468 2.65 8.39 1.04
N ASN A 469 1.81 7.37 1.05
CA ASN A 469 0.85 7.14 2.12
C ASN A 469 1.49 6.36 3.26
N GLU A 470 2.05 5.19 2.95
CA GLU A 470 2.65 4.32 3.93
C GLU A 470 3.73 3.43 3.31
N GLY A 471 4.94 3.45 3.88
CA GLY A 471 6.08 2.69 3.36
C GLY A 471 5.92 1.17 3.44
N LYS A 472 5.17 0.66 4.43
CA LYS A 472 5.02 -0.77 4.73
C LYS A 472 4.47 -1.63 3.56
N TYR A 473 3.90 -0.99 2.53
CA TYR A 473 3.41 -1.67 1.32
C TYR A 473 4.50 -2.02 0.32
N ILE A 474 5.74 -1.55 0.54
CA ILE A 474 6.87 -1.82 -0.35
C ILE A 474 8.05 -2.33 0.47
N THR A 475 8.65 -3.40 -0.03
CA THR A 475 9.93 -3.92 0.45
C THR A 475 10.88 -4.07 -0.72
N LYS A 476 12.16 -4.30 -0.44
CA LYS A 476 13.14 -4.48 -1.48
C LYS A 476 14.03 -5.69 -1.25
N VAL A 477 14.47 -6.28 -2.35
CA VAL A 477 15.50 -7.30 -2.41
C VAL A 477 16.72 -6.71 -3.08
N LYS A 478 17.88 -6.90 -2.50
CA LYS A 478 19.17 -6.52 -3.07
C LYS A 478 19.92 -7.77 -3.51
N LEU A 479 20.28 -7.81 -4.77
CA LEU A 479 21.11 -8.87 -5.34
C LEU A 479 22.59 -8.47 -5.19
N THR A 480 23.39 -9.30 -4.56
CA THR A 480 24.82 -9.11 -4.42
C THR A 480 25.58 -10.04 -5.38
N ASN A 481 26.83 -9.70 -5.72
CA ASN A 481 27.70 -10.50 -6.59
C ASN A 481 27.11 -10.79 -8.00
N LEU A 482 26.29 -9.86 -8.54
CA LEU A 482 25.76 -9.99 -9.89
C LEU A 482 26.91 -10.02 -10.91
N PRO A 483 26.87 -10.92 -11.90
CA PRO A 483 27.86 -10.93 -12.98
C PRO A 483 27.88 -9.58 -13.70
N SER A 484 29.07 -9.17 -14.11
CA SER A 484 29.37 -7.85 -14.72
C SER A 484 28.64 -7.65 -16.05
#